data_d1244377fd86410a676f6f6ad24d43b0
#
_entry.id   d1244377fd86410a676f6f6ad24d43b0
#
_cell.length_a   1.000
_cell.length_b   1.000
_cell.length_c   1.000
_cell.angle_alpha   90.00
_cell.angle_beta   90.00
_cell.angle_gamma   90.00
#
_symmetry.space_group_name_H-M   'P 1'
#
loop_
_entity.id
_entity.type
_entity.pdbx_description
1 polymer ?
#
loop_
_entity_poly.entity_id
_entity_poly.type
_entity_poly.pdbx_seq_one_letter_code
_entity_poly.pdbx_strand_id
1 'polypeptide(L)'
;HELAIGATIQQSLPPQPAGAHPAGARVAAALLPAKQVGGDLYDYFEREGGLLFAIGDVSDKGIPAALFMANVSGLFKVLGSAGELPERLLVRVNERLAASNDACMFATMGCGFLEVDTGLLRYASAGHEPPLLLELGGNVEPLRAENGPALAIETPAAYPLTERRIAPGDTLLLFTDGVTEAAPADGSLFGLGRLRALLRDSA
;
A
#
# COMPACT_ATOMS: atom_id res chain seq x y z
N HIS A 1 3.04 -7.87 28.34
CA HIS A 1 1.98 -8.82 27.97
C HIS A 1 0.92 -8.16 27.05
N GLU A 2 0.34 -7.03 27.45
CA GLU A 2 -0.68 -6.33 26.66
C GLU A 2 -0.19 -5.90 25.25
N LEU A 3 1.03 -5.38 25.15
CA LEU A 3 1.61 -4.98 23.88
C LEU A 3 1.82 -6.16 22.91
N ALA A 4 2.15 -7.34 23.45
CA ALA A 4 2.25 -8.55 22.64
C ALA A 4 0.88 -9.02 22.10
N ILE A 5 -0.19 -8.86 22.89
CA ILE A 5 -1.56 -9.11 22.44
C ILE A 5 -1.93 -8.11 21.33
N GLY A 6 -1.63 -6.82 21.54
CA GLY A 6 -1.83 -5.79 20.52
C GLY A 6 -1.12 -6.09 19.20
N ALA A 7 0.13 -6.56 19.27
CA ALA A 7 0.89 -7.01 18.10
C ALA A 7 0.21 -8.16 17.36
N THR A 8 -0.29 -9.16 18.08
CA THR A 8 -1.03 -10.28 17.48
C THR A 8 -2.30 -9.82 16.79
N ILE A 9 -3.05 -8.89 17.40
CA ILE A 9 -4.26 -8.32 16.78
C ILE A 9 -3.89 -7.56 15.51
N GLN A 10 -2.85 -6.69 15.57
CA GLN A 10 -2.42 -5.91 14.41
C GLN A 10 -1.98 -6.82 13.26
N GLN A 11 -1.21 -7.87 13.53
CA GLN A 11 -0.76 -8.83 12.52
C GLN A 11 -1.90 -9.66 11.89
N SER A 12 -3.08 -9.69 12.53
CA SER A 12 -4.26 -10.34 11.97
C SER A 12 -5.12 -9.44 11.08
N LEU A 13 -4.85 -8.12 11.04
CA LEU A 13 -5.62 -7.17 10.23
C LEU A 13 -5.40 -7.32 8.72
N PRO A 14 -4.15 -7.47 8.22
CA PRO A 14 -3.92 -7.69 6.79
C PRO A 14 -4.45 -9.07 6.35
N PRO A 15 -4.90 -9.19 5.10
CA PRO A 15 -5.29 -10.47 4.55
C PRO A 15 -4.09 -11.42 4.50
N GLN A 16 -4.33 -12.72 4.77
CA GLN A 16 -3.29 -13.72 4.56
C GLN A 16 -3.07 -13.91 3.05
N PRO A 17 -1.82 -13.95 2.57
CA PRO A 17 -1.54 -14.14 1.14
C PRO A 17 -2.13 -15.47 0.68
N ALA A 18 -3.18 -15.40 -0.12
CA ALA A 18 -3.89 -16.58 -0.62
C ALA A 18 -3.44 -16.87 -2.05
N GLY A 19 -2.25 -17.35 -2.28
CA GLY A 19 -1.83 -17.94 -3.56
C GLY A 19 -2.40 -17.28 -4.84
N ALA A 20 -2.83 -18.11 -5.79
CA ALA A 20 -3.49 -17.61 -7.01
C ALA A 20 -4.94 -17.19 -6.72
N HIS A 21 -5.30 -15.95 -7.06
CA HIS A 21 -6.70 -15.52 -7.06
C HIS A 21 -7.47 -16.12 -8.24
N PRO A 22 -8.78 -16.39 -8.09
CA PRO A 22 -9.62 -16.92 -9.18
C PRO A 22 -9.55 -16.09 -10.47
N ALA A 23 -9.33 -14.79 -10.34
CA ALA A 23 -9.19 -13.87 -11.47
C ALA A 23 -7.84 -13.97 -12.23
N GLY A 24 -6.95 -14.91 -11.88
CA GLY A 24 -5.67 -15.10 -12.58
C GLY A 24 -4.50 -14.24 -12.07
N ALA A 25 -4.74 -13.30 -11.15
CA ALA A 25 -3.67 -12.58 -10.46
C ALA A 25 -3.06 -13.46 -9.35
N ARG A 26 -1.75 -13.26 -9.07
CA ARG A 26 -1.09 -13.87 -7.92
C ARG A 26 -0.65 -12.78 -6.97
N VAL A 27 -1.01 -12.89 -5.70
CA VAL A 27 -0.61 -11.95 -4.66
C VAL A 27 0.33 -12.61 -3.67
N ALA A 28 1.43 -11.92 -3.37
CA ALA A 28 2.32 -12.25 -2.27
C ALA A 28 2.53 -10.99 -1.43
N ALA A 29 2.51 -11.09 -0.13
CA ALA A 29 2.71 -9.96 0.77
C ALA A 29 3.46 -10.38 2.02
N ALA A 30 4.23 -9.47 2.58
CA ALA A 30 4.93 -9.64 3.86
C ALA A 30 4.91 -8.34 4.63
N LEU A 31 4.70 -8.42 5.94
CA LEU A 31 4.78 -7.30 6.87
C LEU A 31 5.70 -7.69 8.03
N LEU A 32 6.80 -6.97 8.18
CA LEU A 32 7.81 -7.19 9.22
C LEU A 32 8.00 -5.91 10.04
N PRO A 33 7.20 -5.70 11.09
CA PRO A 33 7.31 -4.49 11.91
C PRO A 33 8.69 -4.37 12.57
N ALA A 34 9.31 -3.19 12.55
CA ALA A 34 10.58 -2.92 13.22
C ALA A 34 10.48 -2.98 14.75
N LYS A 35 9.28 -2.79 15.29
CA LYS A 35 8.96 -2.94 16.72
C LYS A 35 7.84 -3.97 16.87
N GLN A 36 7.30 -4.12 18.08
CA GLN A 36 6.18 -5.03 18.33
C GLN A 36 4.93 -4.65 17.54
N VAL A 37 4.71 -3.34 17.33
CA VAL A 37 3.64 -2.78 16.49
C VAL A 37 4.21 -1.67 15.61
N GLY A 38 3.59 -1.43 14.44
CA GLY A 38 4.07 -0.48 13.43
C GLY A 38 2.96 0.32 12.77
N GLY A 39 3.37 1.27 11.90
CA GLY A 39 2.49 2.09 11.07
C GLY A 39 2.19 1.50 9.70
N ASP A 40 3.09 0.65 9.20
CA ASP A 40 2.94 0.00 7.90
C ASP A 40 1.65 -0.81 7.78
N LEU A 41 1.02 -0.76 6.63
CA LEU A 41 -0.16 -1.56 6.30
C LEU A 41 -0.15 -1.99 4.84
N TYR A 42 -0.74 -3.13 4.58
CA TYR A 42 -1.23 -3.49 3.26
C TYR A 42 -2.60 -4.14 3.40
N ASP A 43 -3.38 -4.05 2.33
CA ASP A 43 -4.66 -4.72 2.26
C ASP A 43 -5.02 -5.01 0.80
N TYR A 44 -5.78 -6.07 0.56
CA TYR A 44 -6.32 -6.37 -0.75
C TYR A 44 -7.52 -7.28 -0.64
N PHE A 45 -8.45 -7.14 -1.55
CA PHE A 45 -9.60 -8.04 -1.69
C PHE A 45 -10.17 -7.99 -3.10
N GLU A 46 -10.83 -9.07 -3.47
CA GLU A 46 -11.55 -9.13 -4.73
C GLU A 46 -12.85 -8.32 -4.62
N ARG A 47 -13.18 -7.64 -5.68
CA ARG A 47 -14.49 -7.06 -5.91
C ARG A 47 -14.87 -7.26 -7.38
N GLU A 48 -16.13 -6.93 -7.73
CA GLU A 48 -16.61 -7.08 -9.09
C GLU A 48 -15.63 -6.47 -10.11
N GLY A 49 -15.20 -7.29 -11.07
CA GLY A 49 -14.29 -6.94 -12.16
C GLY A 49 -12.78 -6.95 -11.81
N GLY A 50 -12.35 -7.24 -10.57
CA GLY A 50 -10.92 -7.28 -10.31
C GLY A 50 -10.48 -7.28 -8.85
N LEU A 51 -9.24 -6.86 -8.66
CA LEU A 51 -8.56 -6.82 -7.37
C LEU A 51 -8.33 -5.37 -6.92
N LEU A 52 -8.90 -4.98 -5.79
CA LEU A 52 -8.55 -3.75 -5.09
C LEU A 52 -7.42 -4.02 -4.12
N PHE A 53 -6.43 -3.15 -4.07
CA PHE A 53 -5.30 -3.27 -3.15
C PHE A 53 -4.82 -1.90 -2.67
N ALA A 54 -4.17 -1.90 -1.52
CA ALA A 54 -3.52 -0.72 -0.97
C ALA A 54 -2.27 -1.10 -0.17
N ILE A 55 -1.36 -0.15 -0.08
CA ILE A 55 -0.21 -0.14 0.82
C ILE A 55 -0.08 1.24 1.43
N GLY A 56 0.41 1.34 2.65
CA GLY A 56 0.58 2.64 3.29
C GLY A 56 1.52 2.57 4.48
N ASP A 57 1.92 3.74 4.93
CA ASP A 57 2.70 3.92 6.15
C ASP A 57 2.21 5.14 6.92
N VAL A 58 2.10 5.00 8.22
CA VAL A 58 1.61 6.01 9.15
C VAL A 58 2.79 6.74 9.78
N SER A 59 2.70 8.05 9.85
CA SER A 59 3.64 8.88 10.61
C SER A 59 3.81 8.40 12.04
N ASP A 60 4.98 8.62 12.62
CA ASP A 60 5.36 8.12 13.95
C ASP A 60 5.56 6.60 14.03
N LYS A 61 5.74 6.10 15.27
CA LYS A 61 6.05 4.70 15.55
C LYS A 61 5.35 4.24 16.83
N GLY A 62 5.16 2.94 16.95
CA GLY A 62 4.59 2.33 18.15
C GLY A 62 3.06 2.41 18.21
N ILE A 63 2.50 2.52 19.42
CA ILE A 63 1.06 2.39 19.66
C ILE A 63 0.23 3.45 18.91
N PRO A 64 0.58 4.75 18.91
CA PRO A 64 -0.20 5.74 18.15
C PRO A 64 -0.29 5.40 16.67
N ALA A 65 0.84 5.07 16.04
CA ALA A 65 0.87 4.67 14.64
C ALA A 65 0.04 3.41 14.38
N ALA A 66 0.13 2.41 15.26
CA ALA A 66 -0.63 1.17 15.15
C ALA A 66 -2.15 1.39 15.22
N LEU A 67 -2.62 2.29 16.08
CA LEU A 67 -4.05 2.63 16.20
C LEU A 67 -4.54 3.40 14.97
N PHE A 68 -3.75 4.36 14.49
CA PHE A 68 -4.09 5.12 13.29
C PHE A 68 -4.10 4.20 12.06
N MET A 69 -3.13 3.29 11.92
CA MET A 69 -3.07 2.27 10.88
C MET A 69 -4.33 1.40 10.87
N ALA A 70 -4.78 0.92 12.05
CA ALA A 70 -6.00 0.11 12.13
C ALA A 70 -7.24 0.89 11.66
N ASN A 71 -7.31 2.20 11.94
CA ASN A 71 -8.37 3.06 11.43
C ASN A 71 -8.30 3.21 9.90
N VAL A 72 -7.11 3.48 9.33
CA VAL A 72 -6.90 3.56 7.88
C VAL A 72 -7.32 2.26 7.20
N SER A 73 -6.85 1.10 7.68
CA SER A 73 -7.20 -0.22 7.13
C SER A 73 -8.71 -0.49 7.22
N GLY A 74 -9.34 -0.16 8.35
CA GLY A 74 -10.78 -0.30 8.52
C GLY A 74 -11.59 0.54 7.53
N LEU A 75 -11.20 1.80 7.34
CA LEU A 75 -11.84 2.70 6.37
C LEU A 75 -11.64 2.20 4.93
N PHE A 76 -10.43 1.74 4.58
CA PHE A 76 -10.15 1.17 3.26
C PHE A 76 -11.07 -0.01 2.95
N LYS A 77 -11.21 -0.96 3.88
CA LYS A 77 -12.08 -2.13 3.70
C LYS A 77 -13.55 -1.73 3.51
N VAL A 78 -14.07 -0.89 4.39
CA VAL A 78 -15.48 -0.50 4.35
C VAL A 78 -15.82 0.34 3.12
N LEU A 79 -15.00 1.35 2.81
CA LEU A 79 -15.26 2.24 1.68
C LEU A 79 -14.89 1.59 0.34
N GLY A 80 -13.82 0.79 0.31
CA GLY A 80 -13.36 0.09 -0.90
C GLY A 80 -14.35 -0.94 -1.41
N SER A 81 -15.16 -1.56 -0.53
CA SER A 81 -16.23 -2.49 -0.93
C SER A 81 -17.40 -1.81 -1.66
N ALA A 82 -17.52 -0.49 -1.60
CA ALA A 82 -18.58 0.26 -2.28
C ALA A 82 -18.40 0.43 -3.80
N GLY A 83 -17.31 -0.08 -4.39
CA GLY A 83 -17.10 -0.07 -5.84
C GLY A 83 -16.46 1.20 -6.39
N GLU A 84 -16.02 2.12 -5.53
CA GLU A 84 -15.40 3.37 -5.98
C GLU A 84 -14.01 3.16 -6.59
N LEU A 85 -13.61 4.05 -7.49
CA LEU A 85 -12.26 4.09 -8.05
C LEU A 85 -11.24 4.59 -7.02
N PRO A 86 -9.95 4.23 -7.14
CA PRO A 86 -8.91 4.53 -6.16
C PRO A 86 -8.83 6.00 -5.75
N GLU A 87 -8.94 6.95 -6.69
CA GLU A 87 -8.87 8.39 -6.42
C GLU A 87 -10.00 8.87 -5.53
N ARG A 88 -11.22 8.36 -5.75
CA ARG A 88 -12.38 8.72 -4.92
C ARG A 88 -12.33 8.04 -3.56
N LEU A 89 -11.85 6.81 -3.53
CA LEU A 89 -11.64 6.08 -2.28
C LEU A 89 -10.66 6.83 -1.37
N LEU A 90 -9.52 7.29 -1.90
CA LEU A 90 -8.55 8.09 -1.13
C LEU A 90 -9.15 9.40 -0.63
N VAL A 91 -9.93 10.11 -1.44
CA VAL A 91 -10.64 11.34 -0.99
C VAL A 91 -11.52 11.02 0.21
N ARG A 92 -12.33 9.98 0.15
CA ARG A 92 -13.25 9.62 1.24
C ARG A 92 -12.52 9.14 2.51
N VAL A 93 -11.45 8.35 2.34
CA VAL A 93 -10.60 7.95 3.46
C VAL A 93 -9.99 9.19 4.12
N ASN A 94 -9.43 10.10 3.32
CA ASN A 94 -8.87 11.36 3.79
C ASN A 94 -9.88 12.20 4.60
N GLU A 95 -11.07 12.42 4.07
CA GLU A 95 -12.13 13.17 4.73
C GLU A 95 -12.51 12.56 6.09
N ARG A 96 -12.60 11.23 6.15
CA ARG A 96 -12.95 10.52 7.39
C ARG A 96 -11.85 10.60 8.44
N LEU A 97 -10.59 10.45 8.02
CA LEU A 97 -9.44 10.58 8.92
C LEU A 97 -9.29 12.02 9.43
N ALA A 98 -9.37 13.01 8.54
CA ALA A 98 -9.22 14.41 8.91
C ALA A 98 -10.30 14.92 9.87
N ALA A 99 -11.52 14.37 9.80
CA ALA A 99 -12.64 14.76 10.66
C ALA A 99 -12.44 14.48 12.16
N SER A 100 -11.48 13.62 12.54
CA SER A 100 -11.21 13.22 13.93
C SER A 100 -9.72 13.02 14.19
N ASN A 101 -8.88 13.97 13.74
CA ASN A 101 -7.41 13.87 13.80
C ASN A 101 -6.80 14.91 14.75
N ASP A 102 -7.26 14.94 16.00
CA ASP A 102 -6.71 15.85 17.03
C ASP A 102 -5.22 15.60 17.32
N ALA A 103 -4.75 14.38 17.03
CA ALA A 103 -3.35 13.99 17.21
C ALA A 103 -2.42 14.44 16.07
N CYS A 104 -2.95 15.10 15.04
CA CYS A 104 -2.20 15.56 13.86
C CYS A 104 -1.36 14.44 13.18
N MET A 105 -1.86 13.22 13.20
CA MET A 105 -1.23 12.09 12.51
C MET A 105 -1.57 12.09 11.03
N PHE A 106 -0.73 11.52 10.21
CA PHE A 106 -0.98 11.36 8.78
C PHE A 106 -0.50 10.00 8.30
N ALA A 107 -0.96 9.60 7.12
CA ALA A 107 -0.50 8.37 6.50
C ALA A 107 -0.24 8.59 5.01
N THR A 108 0.83 8.00 4.49
CA THR A 108 0.97 7.81 3.05
C THR A 108 0.18 6.58 2.62
N MET A 109 -0.40 6.59 1.43
CA MET A 109 -1.14 5.45 0.91
C MET A 109 -1.13 5.39 -0.62
N GLY A 110 -0.70 4.25 -1.15
CA GLY A 110 -0.92 3.87 -2.55
C GLY A 110 -2.14 2.95 -2.65
N CYS A 111 -3.06 3.26 -3.57
CA CYS A 111 -4.28 2.49 -3.79
C CYS A 111 -4.43 2.15 -5.27
N GLY A 112 -4.69 0.89 -5.60
CA GLY A 112 -4.86 0.43 -6.97
C GLY A 112 -6.03 -0.53 -7.13
N PHE A 113 -6.64 -0.48 -8.31
CA PHE A 113 -7.62 -1.45 -8.76
C PHE A 113 -7.16 -2.05 -10.09
N LEU A 114 -6.92 -3.35 -10.10
CA LEU A 114 -6.53 -4.11 -11.28
C LEU A 114 -7.74 -4.84 -11.84
N GLU A 115 -8.19 -4.43 -13.03
CA GLU A 115 -9.13 -5.24 -13.83
C GLU A 115 -8.37 -6.41 -14.45
N VAL A 116 -8.54 -7.60 -13.90
CA VAL A 116 -7.68 -8.73 -14.26
C VAL A 116 -7.91 -9.19 -15.70
N ASP A 117 -9.15 -9.18 -16.19
CA ASP A 117 -9.50 -9.60 -17.55
C ASP A 117 -8.87 -8.71 -18.63
N THR A 118 -8.71 -7.43 -18.37
CA THR A 118 -8.18 -6.43 -19.31
C THR A 118 -6.73 -6.06 -19.05
N GLY A 119 -6.22 -6.37 -17.87
CA GLY A 119 -4.93 -5.90 -17.36
C GLY A 119 -4.89 -4.40 -17.06
N LEU A 120 -6.04 -3.72 -17.01
CA LEU A 120 -6.07 -2.29 -16.74
C LEU A 120 -5.90 -2.05 -15.24
N LEU A 121 -4.78 -1.46 -14.88
CA LEU A 121 -4.51 -0.92 -13.56
C LEU A 121 -4.96 0.53 -13.47
N ARG A 122 -5.80 0.84 -12.48
CA ARG A 122 -6.10 2.20 -12.02
C ARG A 122 -5.43 2.41 -10.68
N TYR A 123 -4.62 3.45 -10.57
CA TYR A 123 -3.81 3.72 -9.38
C TYR A 123 -3.88 5.17 -8.98
N ALA A 124 -3.95 5.44 -7.69
CA ALA A 124 -3.85 6.77 -7.10
C ALA A 124 -2.96 6.71 -5.86
N SER A 125 -2.29 7.82 -5.56
CA SER A 125 -1.35 7.89 -4.45
C SER A 125 -1.57 9.12 -3.58
N ALA A 126 -1.58 8.89 -2.28
CA ALA A 126 -1.59 9.89 -1.21
C ALA A 126 -0.19 9.98 -0.60
N GLY A 127 0.77 10.55 -1.35
CA GLY A 127 2.13 10.77 -0.87
C GLY A 127 2.98 9.51 -0.70
N HIS A 128 2.54 8.35 -1.20
CA HIS A 128 3.26 7.09 -1.04
C HIS A 128 4.31 6.86 -2.14
N GLU A 129 5.31 6.04 -1.82
CA GLU A 129 6.34 5.60 -2.77
C GLU A 129 5.72 4.97 -4.03
N PRO A 130 6.19 5.34 -5.24
CA PRO A 130 5.66 4.76 -6.46
C PRO A 130 5.98 3.27 -6.57
N PRO A 131 4.99 2.42 -6.92
CA PRO A 131 5.24 1.01 -7.20
C PRO A 131 6.30 0.80 -8.29
N LEU A 132 7.02 -0.31 -8.22
CA LEU A 132 7.90 -0.76 -9.31
C LEU A 132 7.16 -1.78 -10.18
N LEU A 133 7.17 -1.53 -11.48
CA LEU A 133 6.68 -2.47 -12.48
C LEU A 133 7.89 -3.22 -13.07
N LEU A 134 7.90 -4.54 -12.89
CA LEU A 134 8.78 -5.48 -13.60
C LEU A 134 7.99 -6.05 -14.77
N GLU A 135 8.38 -5.70 -15.97
CA GLU A 135 7.84 -6.28 -17.20
C GLU A 135 8.48 -7.64 -17.48
N LEU A 136 7.75 -8.54 -18.12
CA LEU A 136 8.22 -9.91 -18.44
C LEU A 136 9.57 -9.94 -19.17
N GLY A 137 9.94 -8.86 -19.85
CA GLY A 137 11.25 -8.68 -20.48
C GLY A 137 12.40 -8.28 -19.55
N GLY A 138 12.16 -8.22 -18.22
CA GLY A 138 13.17 -7.84 -17.21
C GLY A 138 13.39 -6.34 -17.04
N ASN A 139 12.63 -5.49 -17.74
CA ASN A 139 12.65 -4.04 -17.51
C ASN A 139 11.98 -3.72 -16.17
N VAL A 140 12.63 -2.90 -15.33
CA VAL A 140 12.09 -2.44 -14.04
C VAL A 140 12.00 -0.93 -14.03
N GLU A 141 10.79 -0.40 -13.97
CA GLU A 141 10.55 1.03 -13.91
C GLU A 141 9.53 1.40 -12.82
N PRO A 142 9.63 2.60 -12.22
CA PRO A 142 8.59 3.08 -11.33
C PRO A 142 7.31 3.38 -12.11
N LEU A 143 6.16 3.05 -11.53
CA LEU A 143 4.88 3.47 -12.04
C LEU A 143 4.79 5.00 -11.93
N ARG A 144 4.76 5.68 -13.07
CA ARG A 144 4.65 7.14 -13.12
C ARG A 144 3.23 7.54 -12.76
N ALA A 145 3.04 7.97 -11.52
CA ALA A 145 1.77 8.48 -11.00
C ALA A 145 1.99 9.86 -10.38
N GLU A 146 1.02 10.73 -10.54
CA GLU A 146 0.99 11.99 -9.79
C GLU A 146 0.58 11.69 -8.35
N ASN A 147 1.27 12.31 -7.38
CA ASN A 147 0.97 12.20 -5.97
C ASN A 147 0.03 13.30 -5.52
N GLY A 148 -0.99 12.93 -4.75
CA GLY A 148 -1.69 13.84 -3.86
C GLY A 148 -0.98 13.98 -2.50
N PRO A 149 -1.48 14.85 -1.61
CA PRO A 149 -0.96 14.97 -0.24
C PRO A 149 -1.20 13.69 0.56
N ALA A 150 -0.39 13.43 1.60
CA ALA A 150 -0.66 12.33 2.49
C ALA A 150 -2.04 12.48 3.17
N LEU A 151 -2.65 11.36 3.54
CA LEU A 151 -3.97 11.32 4.17
C LEU A 151 -3.96 12.05 5.51
N ALA A 152 -5.03 12.79 5.79
CA ALA A 152 -5.27 13.56 7.00
C ALA A 152 -4.37 14.81 7.19
N ILE A 153 -3.62 15.25 6.16
CA ILE A 153 -2.85 16.52 6.20
C ILE A 153 -3.74 17.70 5.82
N GLU A 154 -4.50 17.57 4.73
CA GLU A 154 -5.34 18.67 4.25
C GLU A 154 -6.70 18.18 3.73
N THR A 155 -7.71 19.07 3.79
CA THR A 155 -9.06 18.83 3.29
C THR A 155 -9.62 20.16 2.77
N PRO A 156 -10.11 20.21 1.51
CA PRO A 156 -10.18 19.11 0.54
C PRO A 156 -8.83 18.73 -0.06
N ALA A 157 -8.67 17.47 -0.47
CA ALA A 157 -7.51 16.95 -1.17
C ALA A 157 -7.91 16.26 -2.48
N ALA A 158 -7.00 16.23 -3.45
CA ALA A 158 -7.18 15.53 -4.72
C ALA A 158 -6.09 14.48 -4.91
N TYR A 159 -6.47 13.32 -5.43
CA TYR A 159 -5.59 12.19 -5.70
C TYR A 159 -5.73 11.81 -7.18
N PRO A 160 -4.85 12.32 -8.07
CA PRO A 160 -4.95 12.06 -9.50
C PRO A 160 -4.93 10.57 -9.82
N LEU A 161 -5.84 10.15 -10.72
CA LEU A 161 -5.90 8.77 -11.20
C LEU A 161 -4.88 8.55 -12.32
N THR A 162 -4.09 7.51 -12.18
CA THR A 162 -3.18 7.01 -13.22
C THR A 162 -3.72 5.69 -13.76
N GLU A 163 -3.75 5.53 -15.07
CA GLU A 163 -4.09 4.29 -15.75
C GLU A 163 -2.86 3.69 -16.44
N ARG A 164 -2.66 2.39 -16.27
CA ARG A 164 -1.57 1.63 -16.91
C ARG A 164 -2.07 0.22 -17.26
N ARG A 165 -1.68 -0.30 -18.41
CA ARG A 165 -1.86 -1.71 -18.74
C ARG A 165 -0.73 -2.53 -18.15
N ILE A 166 -1.10 -3.59 -17.46
CA ILE A 166 -0.24 -4.63 -16.91
C ILE A 166 -0.43 -5.86 -17.78
N ALA A 167 0.63 -6.34 -18.39
CA ALA A 167 0.55 -7.52 -19.24
C ALA A 167 0.62 -8.82 -18.42
N PRO A 168 0.09 -9.95 -18.91
CA PRO A 168 0.32 -11.24 -18.29
C PRO A 168 1.82 -11.54 -18.14
N GLY A 169 2.24 -11.88 -16.94
CA GLY A 169 3.63 -12.12 -16.60
C GLY A 169 4.37 -10.92 -16.00
N ASP A 170 3.78 -9.71 -16.08
CA ASP A 170 4.32 -8.56 -15.36
C ASP A 170 4.10 -8.68 -13.85
N THR A 171 4.98 -8.05 -13.09
CA THR A 171 4.90 -7.99 -11.62
C THR A 171 4.86 -6.54 -11.14
N LEU A 172 3.89 -6.20 -10.32
CA LEU A 172 3.82 -4.91 -9.65
C LEU A 172 4.28 -5.08 -8.20
N LEU A 173 5.40 -4.46 -7.83
CA LEU A 173 5.92 -4.44 -6.48
C LEU A 173 5.56 -3.13 -5.79
N LEU A 174 4.82 -3.23 -4.68
CA LEU A 174 4.56 -2.14 -3.77
C LEU A 174 5.41 -2.36 -2.51
N PHE A 175 5.92 -1.28 -1.92
CA PHE A 175 6.79 -1.34 -0.75
C PHE A 175 6.70 -0.04 0.05
N THR A 176 7.01 -0.10 1.33
CA THR A 176 7.20 1.08 2.20
C THR A 176 8.69 1.41 2.33
N ASP A 177 9.00 2.58 2.84
CA ASP A 177 10.38 3.04 3.07
C ASP A 177 11.18 2.08 3.96
N GLY A 178 10.50 1.32 4.85
CA GLY A 178 11.12 0.28 5.67
C GLY A 178 11.94 -0.74 4.86
N VAL A 179 11.62 -0.96 3.58
CA VAL A 179 12.42 -1.80 2.68
C VAL A 179 13.68 -1.07 2.21
N THR A 180 13.54 0.16 1.74
CA THR A 180 14.67 0.92 1.16
C THR A 180 15.58 1.53 2.23
N GLU A 181 15.05 1.81 3.42
CA GLU A 181 15.78 2.31 4.57
C GLU A 181 16.34 1.19 5.46
N ALA A 182 16.05 -0.07 5.17
CA ALA A 182 16.69 -1.19 5.86
C ALA A 182 18.21 -1.04 5.82
N ALA A 183 18.84 -1.10 7.01
CA ALA A 183 20.29 -0.89 7.15
C ALA A 183 20.91 -1.97 8.04
N PRO A 184 22.05 -2.54 7.66
CA PRO A 184 22.90 -3.32 8.56
C PRO A 184 23.54 -2.42 9.62
N ALA A 185 24.29 -3.00 10.55
CA ALA A 185 24.94 -2.29 11.64
C ALA A 185 25.95 -1.22 11.19
N ASP A 186 26.45 -1.28 9.96
CA ASP A 186 27.34 -0.28 9.35
C ASP A 186 26.60 0.99 8.85
N GLY A 187 25.26 1.02 8.92
CA GLY A 187 24.44 2.15 8.55
C GLY A 187 24.24 2.37 7.05
N SER A 188 24.73 1.49 6.18
CA SER A 188 24.48 1.58 4.73
C SER A 188 23.04 1.20 4.43
N LEU A 189 22.26 2.12 3.83
CA LEU A 189 20.88 1.83 3.44
C LEU A 189 20.83 0.77 2.33
N PHE A 190 19.82 -0.07 2.36
CA PHE A 190 19.53 -1.02 1.29
C PHE A 190 19.34 -0.29 -0.05
N GLY A 191 18.45 0.68 -0.07
CA GLY A 191 18.24 1.63 -1.16
C GLY A 191 17.46 1.08 -2.34
N LEU A 192 16.84 1.99 -3.08
CA LEU A 192 15.99 1.68 -4.25
C LEU A 192 16.78 0.97 -5.38
N GLY A 193 18.06 1.29 -5.52
CA GLY A 193 18.91 0.68 -6.55
C GLY A 193 19.08 -0.83 -6.38
N ARG A 194 19.32 -1.29 -5.13
CA ARG A 194 19.41 -2.71 -4.80
C ARG A 194 18.05 -3.41 -4.92
N LEU A 195 16.97 -2.75 -4.51
CA LEU A 195 15.62 -3.29 -4.66
C LEU A 195 15.30 -3.55 -6.13
N ARG A 196 15.59 -2.59 -7.01
CA ARG A 196 15.38 -2.75 -8.47
C ARG A 196 16.25 -3.85 -9.08
N ALA A 197 17.49 -4.01 -8.63
CA ALA A 197 18.38 -5.06 -9.09
C ALA A 197 17.82 -6.45 -8.70
N LEU A 198 17.43 -6.63 -7.43
CA LEU A 198 16.83 -7.88 -6.97
C LEU A 198 15.54 -8.23 -7.71
N LEU A 199 14.68 -7.24 -7.95
CA LEU A 199 13.44 -7.46 -8.69
C LEU A 199 13.72 -7.92 -10.12
N ARG A 200 14.72 -7.34 -10.79
CA ARG A 200 15.15 -7.76 -12.13
C ARG A 200 15.72 -9.18 -12.15
N ASP A 201 16.52 -9.54 -11.15
CA ASP A 201 17.15 -10.86 -11.06
C ASP A 201 16.14 -11.98 -10.73
N SER A 202 14.92 -11.61 -10.33
CA SER A 202 13.82 -12.54 -10.04
C SER A 202 12.89 -12.82 -11.24
N ALA A 203 13.16 -12.20 -12.39
CA ALA A 203 12.34 -12.29 -13.62
C ALA A 203 12.42 -13.62 -14.35
#